data_678196c4acd97fbeba27f2f79fb32eae
#
_entry.id   678196c4acd97fbeba27f2f79fb32eae
#
_cell.length_a   1.000
_cell.length_b   1.000
_cell.length_c   1.000
_cell.angle_alpha   90.00
_cell.angle_beta   90.00
_cell.angle_gamma   90.00
#
_symmetry.space_group_name_H-M   'P 1'
#
loop_
_entity.id
_entity.type
_entity.pdbx_description
1 polymer ?
#
loop_
_entity_poly.entity_id
_entity_poly.type
_entity_poly.pdbx_seq_one_letter_code
_entity_poly.pdbx_strand_id
1 'polypeptide(L)'
;MTKHKKSCFPPSEKWDSRLSDIACANLQPVTKVHQNDWFEVYNRGGYFTVEYPYSHVIILPVVEEKSIMLVRAKRPVLNDFSLELPAGCAEKEEKPVVAAARELKEETGISICDYARFIPMPPLAVSPNRVPKLIYVFRVDLSQQEYEERLPHDHEIESLDCVSFEKVARMISTGEIYVTVPIDVIGTYLLTKELS
;
A
#
# COMPACT_ATOMS: atom_id res chain seq x y z
N MET A 1 -30.53 25.14 10.05
CA MET A 1 -29.67 24.12 10.67
C MET A 1 -28.77 23.55 9.60
N THR A 2 -27.56 24.09 9.47
CA THR A 2 -26.54 23.63 8.52
C THR A 2 -25.91 22.35 9.06
N LYS A 3 -26.21 21.22 8.45
CA LYS A 3 -25.50 19.96 8.72
C LYS A 3 -24.03 20.15 8.30
N HIS A 4 -23.13 20.26 9.27
CA HIS A 4 -21.70 20.13 9.01
C HIS A 4 -21.47 18.75 8.37
N LYS A 5 -21.12 18.73 7.08
CA LYS A 5 -20.55 17.54 6.45
C LYS A 5 -19.27 17.21 7.22
N LYS A 6 -19.25 16.10 7.96
CA LYS A 6 -18.02 15.55 8.52
C LYS A 6 -17.03 15.37 7.36
N SER A 7 -15.81 15.84 7.54
CA SER A 7 -14.73 15.62 6.57
C SER A 7 -14.57 14.12 6.34
N CYS A 8 -14.65 13.69 5.08
CA CYS A 8 -14.45 12.28 4.70
C CYS A 8 -12.97 11.86 4.72
N PHE A 9 -12.07 12.75 5.14
CA PHE A 9 -10.63 12.46 5.17
C PHE A 9 -10.14 12.27 6.61
N PRO A 10 -9.21 11.30 6.84
CA PRO A 10 -8.56 11.19 8.14
C PRO A 10 -7.80 12.48 8.46
N PRO A 11 -7.70 12.87 9.75
CA PRO A 11 -6.95 14.05 10.17
C PRO A 11 -5.49 13.96 9.71
N SER A 12 -4.96 15.04 9.13
CA SER A 12 -3.56 15.14 8.67
C SER A 12 -2.53 14.93 9.80
N GLU A 13 -2.92 15.19 11.03
CA GLU A 13 -2.10 15.01 12.23
C GLU A 13 -1.68 13.56 12.52
N LYS A 14 -2.35 12.57 11.88
CA LYS A 14 -2.00 11.15 12.00
C LYS A 14 -0.95 10.67 10.98
N TRP A 15 -0.52 11.53 10.07
CA TRP A 15 0.39 11.14 9.01
C TRP A 15 1.84 11.31 9.47
N ASP A 16 2.67 10.32 9.15
CA ASP A 16 4.09 10.37 9.45
C ASP A 16 4.77 11.50 8.64
N SER A 17 5.51 12.38 9.33
CA SER A 17 6.17 13.53 8.70
C SER A 17 7.19 13.14 7.63
N ARG A 18 7.72 11.92 7.68
CA ARG A 18 8.66 11.38 6.68
C ARG A 18 8.03 11.18 5.30
N LEU A 19 6.69 11.22 5.18
CA LEU A 19 5.96 11.12 3.93
C LEU A 19 5.92 12.42 3.12
N SER A 20 6.22 13.57 3.76
CA SER A 20 6.04 14.89 3.14
C SER A 20 7.15 15.27 2.17
N ASP A 21 8.39 14.80 2.38
CA ASP A 21 9.56 15.26 1.63
C ASP A 21 10.42 14.11 1.09
N ILE A 22 11.18 14.40 0.03
CA ILE A 22 12.22 13.48 -0.46
C ILE A 22 13.40 13.54 0.50
N ALA A 23 13.62 12.47 1.26
CA ALA A 23 14.66 12.38 2.28
C ALA A 23 16.08 12.68 1.76
N CYS A 24 16.35 12.50 0.47
CA CYS A 24 17.65 12.72 -0.15
C CYS A 24 17.82 14.10 -0.80
N ALA A 25 16.97 15.08 -0.49
CA ALA A 25 17.03 16.43 -1.09
C ALA A 25 18.38 17.13 -0.88
N ASN A 26 19.09 16.81 0.19
CA ASN A 26 20.40 17.37 0.52
C ASN A 26 21.58 16.72 -0.22
N LEU A 27 21.38 15.61 -0.93
CA LEU A 27 22.44 14.95 -1.69
C LEU A 27 22.67 15.68 -3.02
N GLN A 28 23.83 16.35 -3.13
CA GLN A 28 24.21 17.16 -4.29
C GLN A 28 25.56 16.73 -4.83
N PRO A 29 25.88 16.96 -6.12
CA PRO A 29 24.98 17.48 -7.17
C PRO A 29 23.90 16.50 -7.59
N VAL A 30 22.83 16.99 -8.22
CA VAL A 30 21.76 16.18 -8.78
C VAL A 30 21.83 16.17 -10.29
N THR A 31 21.93 15.00 -10.90
CA THR A 31 21.93 14.83 -12.35
C THR A 31 20.93 13.76 -12.74
N LYS A 32 19.98 14.07 -13.62
CA LYS A 32 19.08 13.07 -14.22
C LYS A 32 19.87 12.22 -15.22
N VAL A 33 19.84 10.89 -15.06
CA VAL A 33 20.56 9.93 -15.93
C VAL A 33 19.63 9.10 -16.80
N HIS A 34 18.36 8.94 -16.42
CA HIS A 34 17.35 8.23 -17.21
C HIS A 34 15.97 8.74 -16.88
N GLN A 35 15.05 8.64 -17.84
CA GLN A 35 13.63 8.92 -17.69
C GLN A 35 12.83 8.06 -18.67
N ASN A 36 11.69 7.55 -18.21
CA ASN A 36 10.63 6.95 -19.03
C ASN A 36 9.26 7.37 -18.44
N ASP A 37 8.17 6.76 -18.92
CA ASP A 37 6.81 7.10 -18.50
C ASP A 37 6.49 6.68 -17.05
N TRP A 38 7.27 5.75 -16.46
CA TRP A 38 7.01 5.18 -15.15
C TRP A 38 7.91 5.71 -14.04
N PHE A 39 9.20 5.99 -14.37
CA PHE A 39 10.17 6.43 -13.36
C PHE A 39 11.31 7.25 -13.96
N GLU A 40 12.00 7.95 -13.08
CA GLU A 40 13.22 8.68 -13.37
C GLU A 40 14.37 8.10 -12.55
N VAL A 41 15.59 8.16 -13.11
CA VAL A 41 16.81 7.79 -12.40
C VAL A 41 17.69 9.03 -12.26
N TYR A 42 18.09 9.31 -11.03
CA TYR A 42 19.01 10.40 -10.74
C TYR A 42 20.30 9.90 -10.09
N ASN A 43 21.41 10.60 -10.39
CA ASN A 43 22.60 10.55 -9.57
C ASN A 43 22.52 11.72 -8.58
N ARG A 44 22.45 11.42 -7.30
CA ARG A 44 22.40 12.39 -6.20
C ARG A 44 23.63 12.23 -5.32
N GLY A 45 24.67 13.07 -5.56
CA GLY A 45 25.91 13.00 -4.78
C GLY A 45 26.62 11.63 -4.84
N GLY A 46 26.51 10.92 -5.97
CA GLY A 46 27.07 9.57 -6.14
C GLY A 46 26.08 8.41 -5.87
N TYR A 47 24.91 8.66 -5.30
CA TYR A 47 23.86 7.68 -5.13
C TYR A 47 22.92 7.69 -6.34
N PHE A 48 22.72 6.52 -6.96
CA PHE A 48 21.71 6.39 -8.01
C PHE A 48 20.37 6.06 -7.39
N THR A 49 19.41 6.97 -7.56
CA THR A 49 18.04 6.82 -7.05
C THR A 49 17.05 6.54 -8.18
N VAL A 50 16.03 5.74 -7.91
CA VAL A 50 14.86 5.53 -8.77
C VAL A 50 13.71 6.29 -8.14
N GLU A 51 13.15 7.24 -8.88
CA GLU A 51 12.13 8.16 -8.38
C GLU A 51 10.86 8.03 -9.19
N TYR A 52 9.78 7.74 -8.52
CA TYR A 52 8.45 7.64 -9.12
C TYR A 52 7.75 9.00 -9.02
N PRO A 53 7.02 9.44 -10.07
CA PRO A 53 6.37 10.75 -10.08
C PRO A 53 5.29 10.86 -8.99
N TYR A 54 4.61 9.74 -8.70
CA TYR A 54 3.47 9.69 -7.79
C TYR A 54 3.76 8.85 -6.55
N SER A 55 2.91 9.01 -5.54
CA SER A 55 2.99 8.24 -4.30
C SER A 55 2.50 6.81 -4.51
N HIS A 56 3.20 5.85 -3.91
CA HIS A 56 2.71 4.47 -3.83
C HIS A 56 1.86 4.29 -2.58
N VAL A 57 0.80 3.52 -2.71
CA VAL A 57 -0.12 3.18 -1.63
C VAL A 57 -0.26 1.67 -1.50
N ILE A 58 -0.40 1.20 -0.28
CA ILE A 58 -0.65 -0.20 0.05
C ILE A 58 -1.78 -0.25 1.04
N ILE A 59 -2.68 -1.20 0.85
CA ILE A 59 -3.84 -1.37 1.68
C ILE A 59 -3.75 -2.73 2.40
N LEU A 60 -3.97 -2.75 3.71
CA LEU A 60 -4.17 -3.94 4.51
C LEU A 60 -5.67 -4.11 4.79
N PRO A 61 -6.39 -4.91 3.99
CA PRO A 61 -7.80 -5.18 4.25
C PRO A 61 -7.92 -6.26 5.31
N VAL A 62 -8.56 -5.93 6.44
CA VAL A 62 -8.78 -6.84 7.56
C VAL A 62 -10.27 -7.18 7.65
N VAL A 63 -10.62 -8.45 7.49
CA VAL A 63 -12.00 -8.92 7.52
C VAL A 63 -12.34 -9.45 8.91
N GLU A 64 -13.40 -8.93 9.54
CA GLU A 64 -13.91 -9.34 10.86
C GLU A 64 -12.84 -9.39 11.97
N GLU A 65 -11.78 -8.60 11.85
CA GLU A 65 -10.61 -8.65 12.75
C GLU A 65 -9.97 -10.04 12.93
N LYS A 66 -10.17 -10.93 11.97
CA LYS A 66 -9.73 -12.34 12.02
C LYS A 66 -8.90 -12.76 10.83
N SER A 67 -9.11 -12.12 9.69
CA SER A 67 -8.49 -12.52 8.42
C SER A 67 -7.94 -11.32 7.66
N ILE A 68 -6.97 -11.58 6.80
CA ILE A 68 -6.41 -10.61 5.86
C ILE A 68 -6.81 -11.04 4.46
N MET A 69 -7.27 -10.09 3.66
CA MET A 69 -7.51 -10.34 2.26
C MET A 69 -6.24 -10.05 1.47
N LEU A 70 -5.83 -11.04 0.67
CA LEU A 70 -4.68 -11.00 -0.21
C LEU A 70 -5.16 -11.04 -1.66
N VAL A 71 -4.39 -10.43 -2.53
CA VAL A 71 -4.51 -10.52 -3.99
C VAL A 71 -3.44 -11.46 -4.53
N ARG A 72 -3.79 -12.29 -5.53
CA ARG A 72 -2.82 -13.07 -6.29
C ARG A 72 -2.54 -12.35 -7.60
N ALA A 73 -1.39 -11.71 -7.68
CA ALA A 73 -0.99 -10.87 -8.80
C ALA A 73 0.07 -11.57 -9.67
N LYS A 74 -0.08 -11.44 -10.99
CA LYS A 74 0.94 -11.91 -11.94
C LYS A 74 2.11 -10.94 -11.95
N ARG A 75 3.33 -11.43 -11.74
CA ARG A 75 4.56 -10.64 -11.76
C ARG A 75 5.50 -11.12 -12.87
N PRO A 76 5.37 -10.56 -14.09
CA PRO A 76 6.15 -11.03 -15.26
C PRO A 76 7.67 -10.99 -15.05
N VAL A 77 8.17 -10.01 -14.29
CA VAL A 77 9.61 -9.88 -13.99
C VAL A 77 10.13 -11.02 -13.11
N LEU A 78 9.30 -11.51 -12.19
CA LEU A 78 9.60 -12.68 -11.36
C LEU A 78 9.21 -13.99 -12.05
N ASN A 79 8.45 -13.90 -13.14
CA ASN A 79 7.85 -15.03 -13.85
C ASN A 79 7.01 -15.92 -12.92
N ASP A 80 6.24 -15.29 -12.03
CA ASP A 80 5.46 -15.96 -10.99
C ASP A 80 4.15 -15.24 -10.70
N PHE A 81 3.28 -15.90 -9.91
CA PHE A 81 2.12 -15.32 -9.26
C PHE A 81 2.43 -15.19 -7.77
N SER A 82 2.48 -13.97 -7.28
CA SER A 82 2.73 -13.69 -5.87
C SER A 82 1.45 -13.36 -5.11
N LEU A 83 1.44 -13.72 -3.82
CA LEU A 83 0.40 -13.28 -2.88
C LEU A 83 0.82 -11.96 -2.27
N GLU A 84 0.01 -10.94 -2.48
CA GLU A 84 0.31 -9.57 -2.12
C GLU A 84 -0.87 -8.89 -1.42
N LEU A 85 -0.65 -7.69 -0.94
CA LEU A 85 -1.71 -6.78 -0.49
C LEU A 85 -2.13 -5.89 -1.67
N PRO A 86 -3.39 -5.46 -1.74
CA PRO A 86 -3.82 -4.46 -2.72
C PRO A 86 -2.93 -3.22 -2.69
N ALA A 87 -2.47 -2.79 -3.86
CA ALA A 87 -1.47 -1.74 -3.94
C ALA A 87 -1.42 -1.08 -5.32
N GLY A 88 -1.06 0.20 -5.37
CA GLY A 88 -0.81 0.88 -6.63
C GLY A 88 -0.22 2.27 -6.48
N CYS A 89 -0.29 3.06 -7.55
CA CYS A 89 0.21 4.42 -7.57
C CYS A 89 -0.94 5.42 -7.53
N ALA A 90 -0.77 6.50 -6.79
CA ALA A 90 -1.66 7.65 -6.92
C ALA A 90 -1.58 8.23 -8.34
N GLU A 91 -2.65 8.79 -8.84
CA GLU A 91 -2.66 9.58 -10.06
C GLU A 91 -2.21 11.03 -9.81
N LYS A 92 -2.09 11.79 -10.88
CA LYS A 92 -1.73 13.21 -10.79
C LYS A 92 -2.73 13.97 -9.91
N GLU A 93 -2.25 14.64 -8.88
CA GLU A 93 -3.04 15.41 -7.89
C GLU A 93 -3.98 14.55 -7.02
N GLU A 94 -3.95 13.23 -7.16
CA GLU A 94 -4.73 12.32 -6.32
C GLU A 94 -4.10 12.21 -4.93
N LYS A 95 -4.95 12.34 -3.89
CA LYS A 95 -4.49 12.15 -2.51
C LYS A 95 -4.24 10.66 -2.23
N PRO A 96 -3.20 10.30 -1.46
CA PRO A 96 -2.88 8.89 -1.19
C PRO A 96 -4.05 8.06 -0.65
N VAL A 97 -4.91 8.62 0.20
CA VAL A 97 -6.08 7.90 0.72
C VAL A 97 -7.16 7.67 -0.35
N VAL A 98 -7.27 8.55 -1.35
CA VAL A 98 -8.19 8.39 -2.49
C VAL A 98 -7.66 7.29 -3.41
N ALA A 99 -6.35 7.31 -3.69
CA ALA A 99 -5.68 6.25 -4.42
C ALA A 99 -5.87 4.89 -3.73
N ALA A 100 -5.69 4.82 -2.41
CA ALA A 100 -5.90 3.59 -1.65
C ALA A 100 -7.33 3.05 -1.79
N ALA A 101 -8.34 3.92 -1.79
CA ALA A 101 -9.73 3.51 -1.97
C ALA A 101 -10.02 3.05 -3.41
N ARG A 102 -9.41 3.71 -4.41
CA ARG A 102 -9.51 3.32 -5.83
C ARG A 102 -8.85 1.96 -6.05
N GLU A 103 -7.61 1.77 -5.62
CA GLU A 103 -6.86 0.50 -5.76
C GLU A 103 -7.56 -0.66 -5.04
N LEU A 104 -8.08 -0.43 -3.81
CA LEU A 104 -8.88 -1.44 -3.12
C LEU A 104 -10.07 -1.87 -3.97
N LYS A 105 -10.78 -0.92 -4.58
CA LYS A 105 -11.94 -1.22 -5.42
C LYS A 105 -11.53 -1.95 -6.71
N GLU A 106 -10.49 -1.51 -7.39
CA GLU A 106 -10.02 -2.09 -8.66
C GLU A 106 -9.53 -3.51 -8.46
N GLU A 107 -8.68 -3.74 -7.47
CA GLU A 107 -8.07 -5.04 -7.24
C GLU A 107 -8.94 -6.03 -6.45
N THR A 108 -9.92 -5.55 -5.67
CA THR A 108 -10.73 -6.45 -4.81
C THR A 108 -12.23 -6.38 -5.05
N GLY A 109 -12.71 -5.39 -5.81
CA GLY A 109 -14.15 -5.15 -6.00
C GLY A 109 -14.84 -4.49 -4.80
N ILE A 110 -14.11 -4.15 -3.71
CA ILE A 110 -14.69 -3.54 -2.50
C ILE A 110 -14.62 -2.02 -2.59
N SER A 111 -15.77 -1.38 -2.56
CA SER A 111 -15.89 0.08 -2.66
C SER A 111 -16.17 0.72 -1.31
N ILE A 112 -15.22 1.52 -0.81
CA ILE A 112 -15.33 2.28 0.43
C ILE A 112 -15.35 3.78 0.11
N CYS A 113 -16.48 4.44 0.35
CA CYS A 113 -16.66 5.87 0.07
C CYS A 113 -16.26 6.76 1.27
N ASP A 114 -16.22 6.21 2.48
CA ASP A 114 -15.77 6.93 3.68
C ASP A 114 -14.25 6.76 3.86
N TYR A 115 -13.49 7.73 3.38
CA TYR A 115 -12.02 7.72 3.49
C TYR A 115 -11.50 7.76 4.93
N ALA A 116 -12.32 8.12 5.92
CA ALA A 116 -11.92 8.08 7.33
C ALA A 116 -11.73 6.64 7.85
N ARG A 117 -12.24 5.63 7.13
CA ARG A 117 -12.02 4.21 7.42
C ARG A 117 -10.61 3.72 7.04
N PHE A 118 -9.89 4.46 6.19
CA PHE A 118 -8.49 4.14 5.85
C PHE A 118 -7.58 4.67 6.96
N ILE A 119 -7.20 3.78 7.86
CA ILE A 119 -6.39 4.09 9.04
C ILE A 119 -4.91 4.07 8.64
N PRO A 120 -4.19 5.21 8.72
CA PRO A 120 -2.77 5.24 8.43
C PRO A 120 -1.97 4.27 9.31
N MET A 121 -1.04 3.54 8.70
CA MET A 121 -0.04 2.71 9.35
C MET A 121 1.36 3.34 9.18
N PRO A 122 2.38 2.87 9.90
CA PRO A 122 3.75 3.32 9.67
C PRO A 122 4.16 3.17 8.19
N PRO A 123 4.77 4.21 7.58
CA PRO A 123 5.19 4.15 6.20
C PRO A 123 6.43 3.27 6.02
N LEU A 124 6.63 2.76 4.81
CA LEU A 124 7.70 1.83 4.49
C LEU A 124 8.75 2.41 3.56
N ALA A 125 10.03 2.06 3.81
CA ALA A 125 11.14 2.29 2.92
C ALA A 125 11.51 0.99 2.20
N VAL A 126 11.13 0.85 0.93
CA VAL A 126 11.32 -0.41 0.17
C VAL A 126 12.79 -0.66 -0.17
N SER A 127 13.50 0.36 -0.56
CA SER A 127 14.92 0.27 -0.91
C SER A 127 15.62 1.57 -0.50
N PRO A 128 16.08 1.69 0.76
CA PRO A 128 16.47 2.98 1.35
C PRO A 128 17.66 3.65 0.67
N ASN A 129 18.50 2.90 -0.07
CA ASN A 129 19.61 3.46 -0.84
C ASN A 129 19.27 3.71 -2.33
N ARG A 130 18.03 3.44 -2.74
CA ARG A 130 17.63 3.55 -4.16
C ARG A 130 16.32 4.28 -4.37
N VAL A 131 15.33 4.08 -3.48
CA VAL A 131 14.00 4.70 -3.59
C VAL A 131 13.84 5.70 -2.45
N PRO A 132 13.85 7.01 -2.74
CA PRO A 132 13.89 8.04 -1.70
C PRO A 132 12.53 8.35 -1.09
N LYS A 133 11.43 7.93 -1.73
CA LYS A 133 10.08 8.13 -1.23
C LYS A 133 9.63 6.94 -0.40
N LEU A 134 8.99 7.21 0.73
CA LEU A 134 8.31 6.18 1.51
C LEU A 134 6.95 5.84 0.88
N ILE A 135 6.48 4.62 1.15
CA ILE A 135 5.17 4.14 0.71
C ILE A 135 4.13 4.46 1.79
N TYR A 136 2.97 4.94 1.37
CA TYR A 136 1.80 5.10 2.22
C TYR A 136 1.15 3.75 2.49
N VAL A 137 0.90 3.44 3.75
CA VAL A 137 0.25 2.21 4.16
C VAL A 137 -1.05 2.55 4.89
N PHE A 138 -2.13 1.90 4.50
CA PHE A 138 -3.44 2.06 5.12
C PHE A 138 -4.02 0.72 5.53
N ARG A 139 -4.59 0.65 6.72
CA ARG A 139 -5.48 -0.44 7.12
C ARG A 139 -6.92 -0.05 6.85
N VAL A 140 -7.72 -0.98 6.38
CA VAL A 140 -9.17 -0.85 6.31
C VAL A 140 -9.81 -2.08 6.94
N ASP A 141 -10.69 -1.85 7.91
CA ASP A 141 -11.45 -2.92 8.56
C ASP A 141 -12.75 -3.14 7.78
N LEU A 142 -12.99 -4.37 7.39
CA LEU A 142 -14.11 -4.82 6.56
C LEU A 142 -15.01 -5.77 7.34
N SER A 143 -16.32 -5.65 7.14
CA SER A 143 -17.28 -6.64 7.58
C SER A 143 -17.29 -7.86 6.63
N GLN A 144 -17.82 -8.99 7.12
CA GLN A 144 -18.05 -10.16 6.30
C GLN A 144 -18.99 -9.85 5.11
N GLN A 145 -19.99 -9.01 5.33
CA GLN A 145 -20.93 -8.59 4.29
C GLN A 145 -20.22 -7.82 3.17
N GLU A 146 -19.35 -6.86 3.48
CA GLU A 146 -18.57 -6.11 2.46
C GLU A 146 -17.65 -7.03 1.66
N TYR A 147 -17.09 -8.04 2.31
CA TYR A 147 -16.28 -9.05 1.63
C TYR A 147 -17.13 -9.94 0.69
N GLU A 148 -18.32 -10.36 1.10
CA GLU A 148 -19.19 -11.24 0.30
C GLU A 148 -19.86 -10.49 -0.86
N GLU A 149 -20.28 -9.24 -0.66
CA GLU A 149 -20.97 -8.41 -1.65
C GLU A 149 -20.01 -7.70 -2.61
N ARG A 150 -18.70 -7.99 -2.55
CA ARG A 150 -17.71 -7.37 -3.44
C ARG A 150 -18.04 -7.64 -4.91
N LEU A 151 -17.75 -6.64 -5.74
CA LEU A 151 -17.88 -6.76 -7.19
C LEU A 151 -16.67 -7.54 -7.77
N PRO A 152 -16.72 -7.95 -9.04
CA PRO A 152 -15.54 -8.48 -9.72
C PRO A 152 -14.37 -7.50 -9.67
N HIS A 153 -13.17 -8.00 -9.43
CA HIS A 153 -11.92 -7.26 -9.52
C HIS A 153 -11.49 -7.11 -10.99
N ASP A 154 -10.47 -6.31 -11.25
CA ASP A 154 -9.92 -6.15 -12.59
C ASP A 154 -9.12 -7.39 -13.05
N HIS A 155 -8.64 -7.35 -14.28
CA HIS A 155 -7.97 -8.47 -14.95
C HIS A 155 -6.48 -8.64 -14.55
N GLU A 156 -5.91 -7.71 -13.78
CA GLU A 156 -4.53 -7.80 -13.31
C GLU A 156 -4.40 -8.77 -12.13
N ILE A 157 -5.49 -9.01 -11.44
CA ILE A 157 -5.58 -9.92 -10.30
C ILE A 157 -6.16 -11.26 -10.75
N GLU A 158 -5.45 -12.35 -10.47
CA GLU A 158 -5.86 -13.71 -10.79
C GLU A 158 -6.95 -14.22 -9.83
N SER A 159 -6.76 -13.97 -8.53
CA SER A 159 -7.70 -14.40 -7.49
C SER A 159 -7.52 -13.59 -6.20
N LEU A 160 -8.52 -13.71 -5.33
CA LEU A 160 -8.54 -13.15 -3.98
C LEU A 160 -8.58 -14.27 -2.95
N ASP A 161 -7.70 -14.17 -1.96
CA ASP A 161 -7.62 -15.10 -0.84
C ASP A 161 -7.93 -14.36 0.48
N CYS A 162 -8.94 -14.81 1.23
CA CYS A 162 -9.19 -14.32 2.59
C CYS A 162 -8.61 -15.33 3.59
N VAL A 163 -7.55 -14.94 4.28
CA VAL A 163 -6.68 -15.84 5.04
C VAL A 163 -6.66 -15.45 6.52
N SER A 164 -6.89 -16.42 7.42
CA SER A 164 -6.80 -16.15 8.87
C SER A 164 -5.41 -15.70 9.29
N PHE A 165 -5.33 -14.93 10.38
CA PHE A 165 -4.06 -14.42 10.91
C PHE A 165 -3.02 -15.54 11.16
N GLU A 166 -3.46 -16.67 11.73
CA GLU A 166 -2.58 -17.82 11.95
C GLU A 166 -2.05 -18.39 10.62
N LYS A 167 -2.93 -18.55 9.64
CA LYS A 167 -2.54 -19.09 8.33
C LYS A 167 -1.60 -18.14 7.59
N VAL A 168 -1.87 -16.83 7.57
CA VAL A 168 -0.99 -15.85 6.91
C VAL A 168 0.39 -15.80 7.55
N ALA A 169 0.49 -15.86 8.89
CA ALA A 169 1.76 -15.94 9.59
C ALA A 169 2.56 -17.20 9.19
N ARG A 170 1.86 -18.34 9.03
CA ARG A 170 2.47 -19.58 8.53
C ARG A 170 2.96 -19.43 7.08
N MET A 171 2.14 -18.86 6.19
CA MET A 171 2.50 -18.62 4.79
C MET A 171 3.74 -17.73 4.64
N ILE A 172 3.88 -16.73 5.50
CA ILE A 172 5.11 -15.91 5.59
C ILE A 172 6.30 -16.77 6.05
N SER A 173 6.13 -17.55 7.12
CA SER A 173 7.22 -18.34 7.69
C SER A 173 7.70 -19.47 6.78
N THR A 174 6.86 -19.96 5.90
CA THR A 174 7.18 -21.02 4.92
C THR A 174 7.63 -20.47 3.57
N GLY A 175 7.60 -19.15 3.36
CA GLY A 175 7.97 -18.51 2.10
C GLY A 175 6.91 -18.60 1.00
N GLU A 176 5.69 -18.96 1.32
CA GLU A 176 4.56 -18.88 0.36
C GLU A 176 4.20 -17.42 0.06
N ILE A 177 4.28 -16.55 1.07
CA ILE A 177 4.32 -15.09 0.90
C ILE A 177 5.79 -14.68 1.01
N TYR A 178 6.40 -14.28 -0.11
CA TYR A 178 7.84 -13.98 -0.19
C TYR A 178 8.14 -12.54 -0.63
N VAL A 179 7.13 -11.79 -1.06
CA VAL A 179 7.28 -10.37 -1.40
C VAL A 179 7.42 -9.55 -0.13
N THR A 180 8.47 -8.71 -0.08
CA THR A 180 8.88 -8.02 1.16
C THR A 180 7.79 -7.12 1.75
N VAL A 181 7.11 -6.34 0.92
CA VAL A 181 6.16 -5.33 1.42
C VAL A 181 4.94 -5.95 2.12
N PRO A 182 4.23 -6.96 1.56
CA PRO A 182 3.20 -7.69 2.30
C PRO A 182 3.69 -8.28 3.62
N ILE A 183 4.88 -8.90 3.63
CA ILE A 183 5.47 -9.46 4.84
C ILE A 183 5.62 -8.40 5.94
N ASP A 184 6.16 -7.23 5.58
CA ASP A 184 6.43 -6.16 6.52
C ASP A 184 5.13 -5.53 7.08
N VAL A 185 4.16 -5.23 6.21
CA VAL A 185 2.87 -4.66 6.61
C VAL A 185 2.08 -5.63 7.50
N ILE A 186 1.96 -6.88 7.07
CA ILE A 186 1.23 -7.92 7.81
C ILE A 186 1.93 -8.21 9.14
N GLY A 187 3.26 -8.38 9.12
CA GLY A 187 4.05 -8.62 10.32
C GLY A 187 3.92 -7.49 11.34
N THR A 188 4.02 -6.24 10.90
CA THR A 188 3.82 -5.06 11.75
C THR A 188 2.42 -5.04 12.37
N TYR A 189 1.39 -5.36 11.60
CA TYR A 189 0.01 -5.40 12.11
C TYR A 189 -0.18 -6.51 13.15
N LEU A 190 0.28 -7.74 12.86
CA LEU A 190 0.13 -8.87 13.79
C LEU A 190 0.89 -8.63 15.09
N LEU A 191 2.12 -8.13 15.03
CA LEU A 191 2.90 -7.76 16.23
C LEU A 191 2.21 -6.67 17.06
N THR A 192 1.60 -5.68 16.43
CA THR A 192 0.85 -4.63 17.13
C THR A 192 -0.34 -5.23 17.89
N LYS A 193 -1.02 -6.23 17.31
CA LYS A 193 -2.14 -6.92 17.97
C LYS A 193 -1.70 -7.77 19.18
N GLU A 194 -0.53 -8.38 19.12
CA GLU A 194 0.02 -9.16 20.25
C GLU A 194 0.46 -8.28 21.42
N LEU A 195 0.81 -7.02 21.16
CA LEU A 195 1.28 -6.06 22.17
C LEU A 195 0.13 -5.24 22.81
N SER A 196 -1.10 -5.37 22.29
CA SER A 196 -2.29 -4.63 22.75
C SER A 196 -3.11 -5.44 23.72
#